data_878872ecef57c7f9d4bae21760c79e70
#
_entry.id   878872ecef57c7f9d4bae21760c79e70
#
_cell.length_a   1.000
_cell.length_b   1.000
_cell.length_c   1.000
_cell.angle_alpha   90.00
_cell.angle_beta   90.00
_cell.angle_gamma   90.00
#
_symmetry.space_group_name_H-M   'P 1'
#
loop_
_entity.id
_entity.type
_entity.pdbx_description
1 polymer ?
#
loop_
_entity_poly.entity_id
_entity_poly.type
_entity_poly.pdbx_seq_one_letter_code
_entity_poly.pdbx_strand_id
1 'polypeptide(L)'
;MLSITWEADEMENGIFKARENEEMIGVMRAHISGKIMTILHTEVDPAHEGKGIAHQLFDRMLVYARETHLDVVPRCPFVLAQFRKNPSLYLDIWKTKN
;
A
#
# COMPACT_ATOMS: atom_id res chain seq x y z
N MET A 1 18.44 -6.99 -4.95
CA MET A 1 17.83 -6.80 -3.64
C MET A 1 16.56 -5.94 -3.76
N LEU A 2 15.48 -6.38 -3.19
CA LEU A 2 14.23 -5.65 -3.26
C LEU A 2 14.22 -4.52 -2.24
N SER A 3 13.84 -3.33 -2.66
CA SER A 3 13.64 -2.21 -1.76
C SER A 3 12.28 -1.59 -2.04
N ILE A 4 11.60 -1.13 -0.98
CA ILE A 4 10.32 -0.47 -1.14
C ILE A 4 10.40 0.89 -0.44
N THR A 5 10.12 1.95 -1.20
CA THR A 5 10.19 3.31 -0.71
C THR A 5 8.83 4.00 -0.85
N TRP A 6 8.54 4.90 0.07
CA TRP A 6 7.38 5.77 0.00
C TRP A 6 7.83 7.12 -0.57
N GLU A 7 7.12 7.58 -1.62
CA GLU A 7 7.42 8.86 -2.24
C GLU A 7 6.12 9.65 -2.35
N ALA A 8 6.09 10.82 -1.75
CA ALA A 8 4.90 11.67 -1.75
C ALA A 8 5.12 12.87 -2.65
N ASP A 9 4.05 13.37 -3.26
CA ASP A 9 4.08 14.61 -4.00
C ASP A 9 3.39 15.72 -3.23
N GLU A 10 3.31 16.91 -3.83
CA GLU A 10 2.77 18.07 -3.15
C GLU A 10 1.24 18.12 -3.14
N MET A 11 0.60 17.17 -3.82
CA MET A 11 -0.85 17.13 -3.99
C MET A 11 -1.51 16.07 -3.11
N GLU A 12 -0.87 15.71 -2.01
CA GLU A 12 -1.37 14.70 -1.08
C GLU A 12 -1.43 13.29 -1.69
N ASN A 13 -0.78 13.09 -2.83
CA ASN A 13 -0.68 11.76 -3.42
C ASN A 13 0.67 11.17 -3.10
N GLY A 14 0.74 9.86 -3.10
CA GLY A 14 1.99 9.17 -2.86
C GLY A 14 1.99 7.80 -3.49
N ILE A 15 3.15 7.21 -3.47
CA ILE A 15 3.33 5.92 -4.10
C ILE A 15 4.39 5.12 -3.34
N PHE A 16 4.05 3.86 -3.04
CA PHE A 16 5.05 2.90 -2.60
C PHE A 16 5.63 2.27 -3.84
N LYS A 17 6.94 2.35 -4.00
CA LYS A 17 7.62 1.82 -5.17
C LYS A 17 8.52 0.67 -4.76
N ALA A 18 8.34 -0.47 -5.41
CA ALA A 18 9.20 -1.63 -5.22
C ALA A 18 10.22 -1.66 -6.35
N ARG A 19 11.50 -1.66 -5.98
CA ARG A 19 12.60 -1.71 -6.95
C ARG A 19 13.48 -2.91 -6.66
N GLU A 20 13.95 -3.54 -7.72
CA GLU A 20 14.96 -4.56 -7.61
C GLU A 20 16.11 -4.15 -8.50
N ASN A 21 17.31 -3.95 -7.91
CA ASN A 21 18.48 -3.49 -8.64
C ASN A 21 18.19 -2.23 -9.45
N GLU A 22 17.45 -1.30 -8.82
CA GLU A 22 17.07 -0.01 -9.40
C GLU A 22 15.97 -0.06 -10.45
N GLU A 23 15.53 -1.25 -10.83
CA GLU A 23 14.40 -1.39 -11.74
C GLU A 23 13.10 -1.37 -10.94
N MET A 24 12.14 -0.53 -11.36
CA MET A 24 10.84 -0.47 -10.70
C MET A 24 9.98 -1.62 -11.16
N ILE A 25 9.62 -2.51 -10.23
CA ILE A 25 8.90 -3.73 -10.56
C ILE A 25 7.48 -3.77 -9.97
N GLY A 26 7.13 -2.82 -9.12
CA GLY A 26 5.78 -2.76 -8.57
C GLY A 26 5.50 -1.44 -7.91
N VAL A 27 4.22 -1.07 -7.85
CA VAL A 27 3.79 0.19 -7.23
C VAL A 27 2.48 -0.01 -6.49
N MET A 28 2.27 0.79 -5.45
CA MET A 28 0.99 0.90 -4.78
C MET A 28 0.71 2.39 -4.61
N ARG A 29 -0.34 2.88 -5.26
CA ARG A 29 -0.69 4.30 -5.26
C ARG A 29 -1.65 4.62 -4.13
N ALA A 30 -1.42 5.77 -3.50
CA ALA A 30 -2.21 6.20 -2.37
C ALA A 30 -2.48 7.70 -2.43
N HIS A 31 -3.52 8.11 -1.71
CA HIS A 31 -3.85 9.52 -1.50
C HIS A 31 -4.00 9.72 0.00
N ILE A 32 -3.35 10.75 0.54
CA ILE A 32 -3.44 11.05 1.96
C ILE A 32 -4.12 12.40 2.15
N SER A 33 -5.18 12.41 2.94
CA SER A 33 -5.87 13.63 3.30
C SER A 33 -6.17 13.58 4.79
N GLY A 34 -5.63 14.52 5.54
CA GLY A 34 -5.76 14.49 6.99
C GLY A 34 -5.13 13.23 7.55
N LYS A 35 -5.92 12.45 8.26
CA LYS A 35 -5.44 11.19 8.85
C LYS A 35 -5.91 9.96 8.09
N ILE A 36 -6.31 10.13 6.83
CA ILE A 36 -6.83 9.04 6.03
C ILE A 36 -5.93 8.82 4.82
N MET A 37 -5.49 7.57 4.67
CA MET A 37 -4.75 7.13 3.50
C MET A 37 -5.65 6.22 2.69
N THR A 38 -6.01 6.65 1.49
CA THR A 38 -6.81 5.86 0.57
C THR A 38 -5.87 5.13 -0.37
N ILE A 39 -5.93 3.80 -0.38
CA ILE A 39 -5.12 3.01 -1.31
C ILE A 39 -5.93 2.83 -2.59
N LEU A 40 -5.38 3.32 -3.70
CA LEU A 40 -6.11 3.42 -4.95
C LEU A 40 -5.84 2.26 -5.89
N HIS A 41 -4.58 1.81 -5.96
CA HIS A 41 -4.21 0.86 -7.00
C HIS A 41 -2.88 0.20 -6.68
N THR A 42 -2.76 -1.09 -7.00
CA THR A 42 -1.53 -1.84 -6.84
C THR A 42 -1.23 -2.55 -8.16
N GLU A 43 -0.01 -2.39 -8.66
CA GLU A 43 0.44 -3.05 -9.89
C GLU A 43 1.80 -3.68 -9.68
N VAL A 44 1.99 -4.85 -10.28
CA VAL A 44 3.28 -5.52 -10.29
C VAL A 44 3.61 -5.85 -11.75
N ASP A 45 4.86 -5.60 -12.14
CA ASP A 45 5.36 -5.95 -13.47
C ASP A 45 5.05 -7.43 -13.75
N PRO A 46 4.41 -7.75 -14.88
CA PRO A 46 4.08 -9.15 -15.19
C PRO A 46 5.28 -10.11 -15.11
N ALA A 47 6.48 -9.63 -15.45
CA ALA A 47 7.68 -10.46 -15.36
C ALA A 47 8.02 -10.85 -13.92
N HIS A 48 7.45 -10.17 -12.95
CA HIS A 48 7.74 -10.40 -11.53
C HIS A 48 6.53 -10.90 -10.75
N GLU A 49 5.45 -11.23 -11.42
CA GLU A 49 4.27 -11.80 -10.77
C GLU A 49 4.60 -13.16 -10.16
N GLY A 50 3.93 -13.50 -9.07
CA GLY A 50 4.17 -14.76 -8.38
C GLY A 50 5.34 -14.72 -7.41
N LYS A 51 5.99 -13.57 -7.24
CA LYS A 51 7.14 -13.44 -6.34
C LYS A 51 6.80 -12.76 -5.01
N GLY A 52 5.51 -12.50 -4.76
CA GLY A 52 5.09 -11.89 -3.51
C GLY A 52 5.31 -10.40 -3.42
N ILE A 53 5.55 -9.71 -4.55
CA ILE A 53 5.84 -8.28 -4.55
C ILE A 53 4.64 -7.47 -4.04
N ALA A 54 3.42 -7.83 -4.47
CA ALA A 54 2.23 -7.12 -4.02
C ALA A 54 2.05 -7.23 -2.51
N HIS A 55 2.33 -8.40 -1.93
CA HIS A 55 2.26 -8.58 -0.49
C HIS A 55 3.31 -7.78 0.25
N GLN A 56 4.50 -7.65 -0.33
CA GLN A 56 5.54 -6.84 0.29
C GLN A 56 5.20 -5.36 0.25
N LEU A 57 4.55 -4.90 -0.84
CA LEU A 57 4.03 -3.54 -0.90
C LEU A 57 2.95 -3.35 0.17
N PHE A 58 2.07 -4.32 0.33
CA PHE A 58 1.02 -4.29 1.34
C PHE A 58 1.63 -4.19 2.74
N ASP A 59 2.61 -5.03 3.06
CA ASP A 59 3.26 -5.01 4.36
C ASP A 59 3.93 -3.66 4.64
N ARG A 60 4.59 -3.10 3.64
CA ARG A 60 5.24 -1.79 3.79
C ARG A 60 4.23 -0.69 4.03
N MET A 61 3.09 -0.75 3.35
CA MET A 61 2.00 0.19 3.54
C MET A 61 1.48 0.13 4.98
N LEU A 62 1.30 -1.10 5.51
CA LEU A 62 0.83 -1.26 6.88
C LEU A 62 1.79 -0.61 7.88
N VAL A 63 3.09 -0.82 7.70
CA VAL A 63 4.09 -0.22 8.58
C VAL A 63 3.98 1.30 8.54
N TYR A 64 3.90 1.86 7.34
CA TYR A 64 3.82 3.31 7.19
C TYR A 64 2.55 3.87 7.83
N ALA A 65 1.42 3.23 7.59
CA ALA A 65 0.14 3.69 8.12
C ALA A 65 0.16 3.67 9.66
N ARG A 66 0.72 2.62 10.23
CA ARG A 66 0.79 2.49 11.69
C ARG A 66 1.76 3.49 12.31
N GLU A 67 2.90 3.67 11.69
CA GLU A 67 3.90 4.62 12.19
C GLU A 67 3.42 6.06 12.12
N THR A 68 2.64 6.39 11.12
CA THR A 68 2.15 7.75 10.93
C THR A 68 0.73 7.96 11.44
N HIS A 69 0.14 6.93 12.07
CA HIS A 69 -1.19 6.97 12.65
C HIS A 69 -2.26 7.35 11.64
N LEU A 70 -2.20 6.75 10.45
CA LEU A 70 -3.19 6.96 9.41
C LEU A 70 -4.20 5.82 9.41
N ASP A 71 -5.47 6.16 9.18
CA ASP A 71 -6.48 5.17 8.86
C ASP A 71 -6.41 4.85 7.39
N VAL A 72 -6.72 3.61 7.01
CA VAL A 72 -6.62 3.15 5.63
C VAL A 72 -8.01 2.89 5.07
N VAL A 73 -8.30 3.50 3.92
CA VAL A 73 -9.48 3.21 3.12
C VAL A 73 -9.03 2.38 1.93
N PRO A 74 -9.38 1.08 1.89
CA PRO A 74 -8.87 0.19 0.84
C PRO A 74 -9.77 0.20 -0.39
N ARG A 75 -9.56 1.15 -1.29
CA ARG A 75 -10.27 1.16 -2.56
C ARG A 75 -9.65 0.21 -3.57
N CYS A 76 -8.40 -0.14 -3.38
CA CYS A 76 -7.71 -1.13 -4.19
C CYS A 76 -8.27 -2.52 -3.89
N PRO A 77 -8.75 -3.27 -4.90
CA PRO A 77 -9.32 -4.60 -4.65
C PRO A 77 -8.36 -5.55 -3.96
N PHE A 78 -7.08 -5.49 -4.28
CA PHE A 78 -6.08 -6.35 -3.66
C PHE A 78 -6.01 -6.08 -2.14
N VAL A 79 -5.90 -4.82 -1.75
CA VAL A 79 -5.79 -4.45 -0.34
C VAL A 79 -7.07 -4.79 0.41
N LEU A 80 -8.22 -4.50 -0.20
CA LEU A 80 -9.51 -4.84 0.40
C LEU A 80 -9.63 -6.33 0.65
N ALA A 81 -9.20 -7.15 -0.32
CA ALA A 81 -9.24 -8.59 -0.17
C ALA A 81 -8.36 -9.07 0.99
N GLN A 82 -7.19 -8.45 1.17
CA GLN A 82 -6.30 -8.80 2.27
C GLN A 82 -6.95 -8.46 3.61
N PHE A 83 -7.57 -7.28 3.72
CA PHE A 83 -8.25 -6.89 4.94
C PHE A 83 -9.40 -7.83 5.27
N ARG A 84 -10.15 -8.25 4.28
CA ARG A 84 -11.30 -9.15 4.47
C ARG A 84 -10.91 -10.55 4.88
N LYS A 85 -9.73 -11.01 4.50
CA LYS A 85 -9.26 -12.33 4.88
C LYS A 85 -9.00 -12.45 6.36
N ASN A 86 -8.48 -11.39 6.99
CA ASN A 86 -8.12 -11.41 8.40
C ASN A 86 -8.49 -10.08 9.04
N PRO A 87 -9.79 -9.76 9.13
CA PRO A 87 -10.21 -8.41 9.56
C PRO A 87 -9.70 -8.03 10.94
N SER A 88 -9.54 -9.00 11.84
CA SER A 88 -9.09 -8.70 13.20
C SER A 88 -7.66 -8.15 13.25
N LEU A 89 -6.85 -8.42 12.22
CA LEU A 89 -5.48 -7.93 12.18
C LEU A 89 -5.38 -6.45 11.82
N TYR A 90 -6.46 -5.89 11.29
CA TYR A 90 -6.43 -4.54 10.71
C TYR A 90 -7.42 -3.59 11.36
N LEU A 91 -8.02 -3.97 12.49
CA LEU A 91 -9.01 -3.14 13.18
C LEU A 91 -8.46 -1.77 13.57
N ASP A 92 -7.17 -1.70 13.84
CA ASP A 92 -6.52 -0.47 14.26
C ASP A 92 -6.39 0.56 13.13
N ILE A 93 -6.40 0.11 11.87
CA ILE A 93 -6.18 1.02 10.74
C ILE A 93 -7.26 0.99 9.67
N TRP A 94 -8.10 -0.05 9.64
CA TRP A 94 -9.09 -0.19 8.57
C TRP A 94 -10.26 0.74 8.81
N LYS A 95 -10.41 1.73 7.94
CA LYS A 95 -11.55 2.64 7.99
C LYS A 95 -12.63 2.11 7.06
N THR A 96 -13.74 1.64 7.67
CA THR A 96 -14.85 1.04 6.91
C THR A 96 -15.94 2.03 6.58
N LYS A 97 -15.93 3.21 7.22
CA LYS A 97 -16.92 4.25 6.97
C LYS A 97 -16.22 5.56 6.70
N ASN A 98 -16.83 6.36 5.85
CA ASN A 98 -16.31 7.68 5.50
C ASN A 98 -16.76 8.72 6.50
#